data_80dbf63f368bdd50a8cd1a493d9fe25b
#
_entry.id   80dbf63f368bdd50a8cd1a493d9fe25b
#
_cell.length_a   1.000
_cell.length_b   1.000
_cell.length_c   1.000
_cell.angle_alpha   90.00
_cell.angle_beta   90.00
_cell.angle_gamma   90.00
#
_symmetry.space_group_name_H-M   'P 1'
#
loop_
_entity.id
_entity.type
_entity.pdbx_description
1 polymer ?
#
loop_
_entity_poly.entity_id
_entity_poly.type
_entity_poly.pdbx_seq_one_letter_code
_entity_poly.pdbx_strand_id
1 'polypeptide(L)'
;MKASLAALVGREDVRSLFAMLGEENIRLVGGAVRNASLELEIGDIDVASRLSPDEVTARLVREGVRVVPTGLAHGTVSAWIEGTRFEITQLRLDEETDGRHARIKAIDDWDEDAARRDFTINALYLDGKGVLYDPLGGAMDLRAKRVRFIGESRERIKEDYLRILRFFRFTAGYGGAHPDAEGLSACEELRGGLSRISGERIYEEISRILMLPRGTNALGWMESCGLLKECLGDVKLERYEALTEIESLLGLESDTGLRLGVLLHDEKTAQDVGKRLRFSRAYTRRLAVMFSAMLPNIPTGLEVRSLLYRYGRASARDILLLSWSNGVARDDVKEWKEALEGLEGEIPDFPLTGSMVLDLGVEEGKLVGRVLSRVETRWISEGFEGDSDWAVQCAREEIASLGD
;
A
#
# COMPACT_ATOMS: atom_id res chain seq x y z
N MET A 1 -5.58 -26.42 12.64
CA MET A 1 -4.42 -25.90 13.38
C MET A 1 -3.30 -26.93 13.58
N LYS A 2 -3.45 -28.05 14.33
CA LYS A 2 -2.34 -29.01 14.53
C LYS A 2 -1.83 -29.60 13.21
N ALA A 3 -2.72 -30.02 12.31
CA ALA A 3 -2.34 -30.56 11.01
C ALA A 3 -1.60 -29.53 10.13
N SER A 4 -2.06 -28.29 10.14
CA SER A 4 -1.48 -27.20 9.37
C SER A 4 -0.11 -26.76 9.89
N LEU A 5 0.08 -26.77 11.21
CA LEU A 5 1.39 -26.54 11.83
C LEU A 5 2.36 -27.68 11.52
N ALA A 6 1.89 -28.93 11.56
CA ALA A 6 2.68 -30.10 11.15
C ALA A 6 3.07 -30.02 9.66
N ALA A 7 2.17 -29.57 8.80
CA ALA A 7 2.46 -29.34 7.39
C ALA A 7 3.55 -28.28 7.18
N LEU A 8 3.53 -27.18 7.94
CA LEU A 8 4.55 -26.13 7.87
C LEU A 8 5.94 -26.67 8.21
N VAL A 9 6.10 -27.38 9.33
CA VAL A 9 7.41 -27.96 9.71
C VAL A 9 7.79 -29.17 8.85
N GLY A 10 6.81 -29.80 8.17
CA GLY A 10 7.04 -30.86 7.20
C GLY A 10 7.61 -30.40 5.85
N ARG A 11 7.62 -29.13 5.55
CA ARG A 11 8.21 -28.55 4.32
C ARG A 11 9.72 -28.84 4.28
N GLU A 12 10.23 -29.13 3.11
CA GLU A 12 11.64 -29.50 2.92
C GLU A 12 12.58 -28.36 3.30
N ASP A 13 12.29 -27.14 2.83
CA ASP A 13 13.02 -25.92 3.17
C ASP A 13 13.08 -25.62 4.67
N VAL A 14 11.98 -25.85 5.39
CA VAL A 14 11.90 -25.66 6.84
C VAL A 14 12.71 -26.75 7.58
N ARG A 15 12.59 -28.01 7.18
CA ARG A 15 13.38 -29.11 7.77
C ARG A 15 14.87 -28.89 7.55
N SER A 16 15.27 -28.48 6.35
CA SER A 16 16.65 -28.15 6.02
C SER A 16 17.18 -27.03 6.92
N LEU A 17 16.40 -25.99 7.16
CA LEU A 17 16.77 -24.90 8.07
C LEU A 17 17.02 -25.40 9.50
N PHE A 18 16.08 -26.22 10.06
CA PHE A 18 16.24 -26.79 11.39
C PHE A 18 17.46 -27.72 11.49
N ALA A 19 17.74 -28.52 10.47
CA ALA A 19 18.90 -29.40 10.42
C ALA A 19 20.22 -28.60 10.43
N MET A 20 20.30 -27.49 9.71
CA MET A 20 21.51 -26.65 9.62
C MET A 20 21.77 -25.83 10.89
N LEU A 21 20.73 -25.30 11.53
CA LEU A 21 20.87 -24.40 12.66
C LEU A 21 20.73 -25.09 14.03
N GLY A 22 20.08 -26.26 14.08
CA GLY A 22 19.79 -27.03 15.32
C GLY A 22 18.40 -26.72 15.87
N GLU A 23 17.63 -27.76 16.18
CA GLU A 23 16.23 -27.67 16.68
C GLU A 23 16.12 -26.89 18.01
N GLU A 24 17.15 -26.95 18.85
CA GLU A 24 17.20 -26.26 20.14
C GLU A 24 17.47 -24.76 20.01
N ASN A 25 18.05 -24.35 18.89
CA ASN A 25 18.52 -22.97 18.69
C ASN A 25 17.51 -22.07 18.03
N ILE A 26 16.54 -22.62 17.28
CA ILE A 26 15.60 -21.83 16.48
C ILE A 26 14.15 -22.26 16.66
N ARG A 27 13.25 -21.32 16.43
CA ARG A 27 11.81 -21.56 16.29
C ARG A 27 11.26 -20.68 15.17
N LEU A 28 10.32 -21.20 14.38
CA LEU A 28 9.50 -20.35 13.53
C LEU A 28 8.63 -19.46 14.40
N VAL A 29 8.32 -18.24 13.96
CA VAL A 29 7.60 -17.27 14.81
C VAL A 29 6.72 -16.34 13.99
N GLY A 30 5.78 -15.67 14.65
CA GLY A 30 5.06 -14.53 14.08
C GLY A 30 4.12 -14.88 12.94
N GLY A 31 4.30 -14.22 11.81
CA GLY A 31 3.40 -14.29 10.66
C GLY A 31 3.18 -15.70 10.11
N ALA A 32 4.24 -16.46 9.93
CA ALA A 32 4.18 -17.81 9.38
C ALA A 32 3.40 -18.76 10.29
N VAL A 33 3.67 -18.73 11.61
CA VAL A 33 2.99 -19.59 12.59
C VAL A 33 1.52 -19.22 12.75
N ARG A 34 1.22 -17.92 12.81
CA ARG A 34 -0.15 -17.41 12.87
C ARG A 34 -0.94 -17.82 11.63
N ASN A 35 -0.41 -17.57 10.43
CA ASN A 35 -1.09 -17.87 9.16
C ASN A 35 -1.29 -19.38 8.99
N ALA A 36 -0.29 -20.21 9.31
CA ALA A 36 -0.44 -21.66 9.32
C ALA A 36 -1.54 -22.11 10.29
N SER A 37 -1.64 -21.47 11.47
CA SER A 37 -2.69 -21.77 12.45
C SER A 37 -4.11 -21.48 11.94
N LEU A 38 -4.25 -20.57 10.97
CA LEU A 38 -5.51 -20.15 10.33
C LEU A 38 -5.71 -20.76 8.93
N GLU A 39 -4.77 -21.58 8.46
CA GLU A 39 -4.80 -22.17 7.11
C GLU A 39 -4.77 -21.11 5.99
N LEU A 40 -4.09 -19.99 6.27
CA LEU A 40 -3.86 -18.90 5.32
C LEU A 40 -2.51 -19.07 4.62
N GLU A 41 -2.35 -18.39 3.50
CA GLU A 41 -1.10 -18.35 2.73
C GLU A 41 0.07 -17.86 3.60
N ILE A 42 1.23 -18.52 3.44
CA ILE A 42 2.45 -18.21 4.15
C ILE A 42 3.43 -17.59 3.14
N GLY A 43 3.79 -16.34 3.36
CA GLY A 43 4.86 -15.67 2.63
C GLY A 43 6.24 -15.95 3.23
N ASP A 44 7.01 -14.88 3.48
CA ASP A 44 8.30 -14.98 4.17
C ASP A 44 8.15 -15.64 5.55
N ILE A 45 9.16 -16.40 5.95
CA ILE A 45 9.15 -17.11 7.23
C ILE A 45 10.08 -16.42 8.22
N ASP A 46 9.48 -15.87 9.27
CA ASP A 46 10.20 -15.31 10.39
C ASP A 46 10.69 -16.43 11.32
N VAL A 47 11.95 -16.33 11.72
CA VAL A 47 12.62 -17.29 12.59
C VAL A 47 13.27 -16.55 13.76
N ALA A 48 12.93 -16.95 14.96
CA ALA A 48 13.63 -16.50 16.17
C ALA A 48 14.79 -17.45 16.48
N SER A 49 15.96 -16.89 16.82
CA SER A 49 17.19 -17.65 16.98
C SER A 49 17.94 -17.27 18.26
N ARG A 50 18.45 -18.27 18.99
CA ARG A 50 19.43 -18.10 20.05
C ARG A 50 20.82 -17.79 19.52
N LEU A 51 21.10 -18.23 18.29
CA LEU A 51 22.37 -17.98 17.62
C LEU A 51 22.50 -16.51 17.21
N SER A 52 23.68 -15.97 17.27
CA SER A 52 24.00 -14.65 16.74
C SER A 52 23.91 -14.62 15.20
N PRO A 53 23.77 -13.44 14.58
CA PRO A 53 23.80 -13.29 13.11
C PRO A 53 25.05 -13.91 12.47
N ASP A 54 26.21 -13.80 13.12
CA ASP A 54 27.48 -14.34 12.62
C ASP A 54 27.46 -15.86 12.65
N GLU A 55 26.97 -16.48 13.75
CA GLU A 55 26.86 -17.95 13.87
C GLU A 55 25.85 -18.52 12.86
N VAL A 56 24.69 -17.86 12.69
CA VAL A 56 23.70 -18.22 11.67
C VAL A 56 24.33 -18.18 10.28
N THR A 57 25.02 -17.07 9.97
CA THR A 57 25.69 -16.89 8.67
C THR A 57 26.74 -17.95 8.44
N ALA A 58 27.60 -18.21 9.44
CA ALA A 58 28.67 -19.20 9.32
C ALA A 58 28.15 -20.63 9.07
N ARG A 59 27.06 -21.03 9.77
CA ARG A 59 26.43 -22.35 9.59
C ARG A 59 25.80 -22.48 8.22
N LEU A 60 24.98 -21.50 7.80
CA LEU A 60 24.26 -21.54 6.52
C LEU A 60 25.20 -21.46 5.30
N VAL A 61 26.21 -20.59 5.34
CA VAL A 61 27.20 -20.48 4.25
C VAL A 61 28.00 -21.77 4.09
N ARG A 62 28.32 -22.48 5.17
CA ARG A 62 29.00 -23.79 5.13
C ARG A 62 28.20 -24.83 4.33
N GLU A 63 26.88 -24.75 4.39
CA GLU A 63 25.93 -25.61 3.64
C GLU A 63 25.58 -25.05 2.26
N GLY A 64 26.27 -23.98 1.80
CA GLY A 64 26.06 -23.37 0.49
C GLY A 64 24.83 -22.48 0.37
N VAL A 65 24.20 -22.10 1.49
CA VAL A 65 23.00 -21.25 1.50
C VAL A 65 23.39 -19.78 1.30
N ARG A 66 22.67 -19.08 0.43
CA ARG A 66 22.80 -17.63 0.26
C ARG A 66 22.25 -16.89 1.48
N VAL A 67 23.10 -16.11 2.14
CA VAL A 67 22.74 -15.26 3.28
C VAL A 67 23.05 -13.80 2.96
N VAL A 68 22.14 -12.89 3.31
CA VAL A 68 22.30 -11.44 3.16
C VAL A 68 22.03 -10.75 4.50
N PRO A 69 22.93 -9.88 4.97
CA PRO A 69 22.72 -9.13 6.20
C PRO A 69 21.73 -7.98 5.96
N THR A 70 20.44 -8.25 6.13
CA THR A 70 19.35 -7.29 5.85
C THR A 70 19.03 -6.36 7.01
N GLY A 71 19.51 -6.66 8.22
CA GLY A 71 19.19 -5.88 9.41
C GLY A 71 20.15 -6.16 10.57
N LEU A 72 21.49 -6.12 10.33
CA LEU A 72 22.50 -6.40 11.37
C LEU A 72 22.34 -5.51 12.60
N ALA A 73 21.95 -4.25 12.42
CA ALA A 73 21.67 -3.33 13.55
C ALA A 73 20.53 -3.83 14.44
N HIS A 74 19.69 -4.74 13.90
CA HIS A 74 18.57 -5.35 14.60
C HIS A 74 18.77 -6.85 14.83
N GLY A 75 19.97 -7.38 14.63
CA GLY A 75 20.26 -8.79 14.83
C GLY A 75 19.57 -9.74 13.81
N THR A 76 19.28 -9.26 12.60
CA THR A 76 18.54 -10.02 11.57
C THR A 76 19.40 -10.30 10.34
N VAL A 77 19.32 -11.53 9.83
CA VAL A 77 19.85 -11.94 8.54
C VAL A 77 18.75 -12.59 7.71
N SER A 78 18.81 -12.42 6.38
CA SER A 78 17.92 -13.12 5.44
C SER A 78 18.67 -14.25 4.76
N ALA A 79 18.05 -15.42 4.67
CA ALA A 79 18.56 -16.59 3.97
C ALA A 79 17.54 -17.09 2.95
N TRP A 80 18.01 -17.69 1.85
CA TRP A 80 17.16 -18.28 0.82
C TRP A 80 17.43 -19.78 0.73
N ILE A 81 16.44 -20.58 1.07
CA ILE A 81 16.50 -22.05 1.04
C ILE A 81 15.37 -22.52 0.11
N GLU A 82 15.69 -23.25 -0.95
CA GLU A 82 14.71 -23.77 -1.92
C GLU A 82 13.69 -22.73 -2.43
N GLY A 83 14.16 -21.49 -2.65
CA GLY A 83 13.32 -20.39 -3.13
C GLY A 83 12.53 -19.66 -2.04
N THR A 84 12.47 -20.16 -0.82
CA THR A 84 11.82 -19.50 0.32
C THR A 84 12.80 -18.58 1.04
N ARG A 85 12.33 -17.38 1.36
CA ARG A 85 13.04 -16.41 2.18
C ARG A 85 12.75 -16.64 3.65
N PHE A 86 13.81 -16.79 4.43
CA PHE A 86 13.78 -16.86 5.89
C PHE A 86 14.39 -15.59 6.47
N GLU A 87 13.67 -14.91 7.36
CA GLU A 87 14.19 -13.79 8.16
C GLU A 87 14.56 -14.31 9.56
N ILE A 88 15.85 -14.47 9.82
CA ILE A 88 16.35 -15.06 11.05
C ILE A 88 16.82 -13.96 11.97
N THR A 89 16.13 -13.78 13.09
CA THR A 89 16.39 -12.71 14.07
C THR A 89 16.83 -13.32 15.39
N GLN A 90 17.97 -12.86 15.92
CA GLN A 90 18.44 -13.23 17.24
C GLN A 90 17.44 -12.81 18.33
N LEU A 91 17.24 -13.66 19.34
CA LEU A 91 16.46 -13.32 20.54
C LEU A 91 17.06 -12.08 21.20
N ARG A 92 16.22 -11.11 21.53
CA ARG A 92 16.70 -9.82 22.04
C ARG A 92 15.70 -9.14 22.98
N LEU A 93 16.22 -8.24 23.80
CA LEU A 93 15.47 -7.17 24.44
C LEU A 93 15.75 -5.85 23.75
N ASP A 94 14.76 -5.00 23.66
CA ASP A 94 14.88 -3.64 23.19
C ASP A 94 15.11 -2.74 24.42
N GLU A 95 16.37 -2.34 24.73
CA GLU A 95 16.74 -1.62 25.99
C GLU A 95 16.35 -0.13 25.95
N GLU A 96 16.43 0.54 24.80
CA GLU A 96 15.99 1.93 24.60
C GLU A 96 15.43 2.08 23.19
N THR A 97 14.21 2.57 23.05
CA THR A 97 13.60 2.83 21.75
C THR A 97 13.26 4.32 21.62
N ASP A 98 13.92 5.01 20.69
CA ASP A 98 13.50 6.32 20.20
C ASP A 98 12.65 6.23 18.91
N GLY A 99 12.15 5.03 18.61
CA GLY A 99 11.38 4.70 17.40
C GLY A 99 12.25 4.44 16.15
N ARG A 100 13.56 4.75 16.18
CA ARG A 100 14.48 4.56 15.05
C ARG A 100 15.72 3.71 15.39
N HIS A 101 16.22 3.82 16.61
CA HIS A 101 17.41 3.11 17.06
C HIS A 101 17.08 2.44 18.38
N ALA A 102 16.92 1.12 18.37
CA ALA A 102 16.89 0.33 19.58
C ALA A 102 18.31 -0.13 19.90
N ARG A 103 18.80 0.13 21.11
CA ARG A 103 19.88 -0.68 21.62
C ARG A 103 19.32 -2.05 21.93
N ILE A 104 19.78 -3.04 21.17
CA ILE A 104 19.35 -4.41 21.34
C ILE A 104 20.34 -5.12 22.26
N LYS A 105 19.81 -5.87 23.21
CA LYS A 105 20.57 -6.80 24.04
C LYS A 105 20.19 -8.22 23.65
N ALA A 106 21.17 -9.00 23.22
CA ALA A 106 20.96 -10.42 22.97
C ALA A 106 20.54 -11.14 24.26
N ILE A 107 19.55 -12.00 24.16
CA ILE A 107 19.05 -12.84 25.25
C ILE A 107 18.96 -14.29 24.80
N ASP A 108 18.70 -15.20 25.75
CA ASP A 108 18.53 -16.62 25.50
C ASP A 108 17.16 -17.15 25.97
N ASP A 109 16.25 -16.23 26.30
CA ASP A 109 14.94 -16.54 26.83
C ASP A 109 13.83 -16.26 25.82
N TRP A 110 13.02 -17.29 25.51
CA TRP A 110 11.89 -17.19 24.59
C TRP A 110 10.73 -16.36 25.12
N ASP A 111 10.52 -16.35 26.44
CA ASP A 111 9.46 -15.57 27.08
C ASP A 111 9.77 -14.08 27.05
N GLU A 112 11.03 -13.72 27.27
CA GLU A 112 11.48 -12.35 27.15
C GLU A 112 11.37 -11.84 25.70
N ASP A 113 11.75 -12.64 24.68
CA ASP A 113 11.56 -12.27 23.27
C ASP A 113 10.08 -12.16 22.91
N ALA A 114 9.22 -13.04 23.43
CA ALA A 114 7.77 -12.97 23.25
C ALA A 114 7.20 -11.68 23.87
N ALA A 115 7.63 -11.32 25.05
CA ALA A 115 7.14 -10.17 25.81
C ALA A 115 7.41 -8.83 25.12
N ARG A 116 8.45 -8.70 24.28
CA ARG A 116 8.75 -7.46 23.54
C ARG A 116 7.95 -7.28 22.25
N ARG A 117 7.24 -8.30 21.78
CA ARG A 117 6.45 -8.22 20.54
C ARG A 117 5.21 -7.34 20.71
N ASP A 118 4.56 -7.01 19.61
CA ASP A 118 3.40 -6.09 19.61
C ASP A 118 2.10 -6.76 20.12
N PHE A 119 1.71 -7.87 19.51
CA PHE A 119 0.44 -8.54 19.78
C PHE A 119 0.62 -10.00 20.15
N THR A 120 -0.24 -10.53 21.02
CA THR A 120 -0.22 -11.93 21.47
C THR A 120 -0.25 -12.91 20.30
N ILE A 121 -1.03 -12.63 19.25
CA ILE A 121 -1.13 -13.45 18.04
C ILE A 121 0.14 -13.48 17.20
N ASN A 122 1.10 -12.59 17.45
CA ASN A 122 2.40 -12.52 16.77
C ASN A 122 3.53 -13.10 17.63
N ALA A 123 3.23 -13.56 18.85
CA ALA A 123 4.17 -14.19 19.78
C ALA A 123 3.94 -15.70 19.88
N LEU A 124 3.59 -16.32 18.76
CA LEU A 124 3.45 -17.77 18.61
C LEU A 124 4.72 -18.34 18.02
N TYR A 125 5.32 -19.32 18.66
CA TYR A 125 6.54 -19.98 18.22
C TYR A 125 6.27 -21.45 17.91
N LEU A 126 6.97 -21.99 16.92
CA LEU A 126 6.82 -23.38 16.48
C LEU A 126 8.20 -24.03 16.36
N ASP A 127 8.43 -25.13 17.07
CA ASP A 127 9.67 -25.89 16.96
C ASP A 127 9.68 -26.85 15.76
N GLY A 128 10.83 -27.47 15.49
CA GLY A 128 10.99 -28.42 14.38
C GLY A 128 10.15 -29.72 14.52
N LYS A 129 9.60 -29.99 15.70
CA LYS A 129 8.69 -31.12 15.97
C LYS A 129 7.21 -30.78 15.79
N GLY A 130 6.91 -29.51 15.45
CA GLY A 130 5.55 -29.00 15.31
C GLY A 130 4.85 -28.74 16.65
N VAL A 131 5.62 -28.58 17.73
CA VAL A 131 5.07 -28.18 19.04
C VAL A 131 4.96 -26.66 19.11
N LEU A 132 3.75 -26.19 19.34
CA LEU A 132 3.47 -24.77 19.51
C LEU A 132 3.89 -24.32 20.92
N TYR A 133 4.72 -23.29 20.99
CA TYR A 133 5.07 -22.60 22.21
C TYR A 133 4.36 -21.22 22.23
N ASP A 134 3.45 -21.04 23.19
CA ASP A 134 2.55 -19.89 23.30
C ASP A 134 2.55 -19.35 24.73
N PRO A 135 3.57 -18.57 25.11
CA PRO A 135 3.72 -18.08 26.49
C PRO A 135 2.67 -17.04 26.89
N LEU A 136 2.02 -16.40 25.92
CA LEU A 136 1.16 -15.24 26.15
C LEU A 136 -0.32 -15.47 25.80
N GLY A 137 -0.68 -16.71 25.46
CA GLY A 137 -2.07 -17.08 25.14
C GLY A 137 -2.55 -16.60 23.78
N GLY A 138 -1.64 -16.32 22.85
CA GLY A 138 -1.94 -15.83 21.51
C GLY A 138 -2.77 -16.79 20.68
N ALA A 139 -2.64 -18.10 20.87
CA ALA A 139 -3.46 -19.11 20.18
C ALA A 139 -4.93 -19.05 20.62
N MET A 140 -5.21 -18.69 21.87
CA MET A 140 -6.56 -18.46 22.35
C MET A 140 -7.14 -17.16 21.78
N ASP A 141 -6.36 -16.09 21.79
CA ASP A 141 -6.74 -14.81 21.20
C ASP A 141 -7.02 -14.97 19.68
N LEU A 142 -6.19 -15.73 18.97
CA LEU A 142 -6.37 -16.01 17.55
C LEU A 142 -7.69 -16.76 17.26
N ARG A 143 -8.04 -17.78 18.06
CA ARG A 143 -9.31 -18.50 17.96
C ARG A 143 -10.51 -17.61 18.28
N ALA A 144 -10.35 -16.71 19.27
CA ALA A 144 -11.36 -15.74 19.64
C ALA A 144 -11.45 -14.55 18.66
N LYS A 145 -10.61 -14.54 17.62
CA LYS A 145 -10.48 -13.41 16.68
C LYS A 145 -10.25 -12.10 17.41
N ARG A 146 -9.39 -12.10 18.41
CA ARG A 146 -9.04 -10.93 19.21
C ARG A 146 -7.58 -10.53 18.95
N VAL A 147 -7.36 -9.27 18.63
CA VAL A 147 -6.03 -8.68 18.54
C VAL A 147 -5.78 -7.85 19.77
N ARG A 148 -4.88 -8.31 20.62
CA ARG A 148 -4.57 -7.71 21.91
C ARG A 148 -3.09 -7.39 22.02
N PHE A 149 -2.77 -6.22 22.54
CA PHE A 149 -1.39 -5.87 22.87
C PHE A 149 -0.81 -6.82 23.94
N ILE A 150 0.49 -7.00 23.90
CA ILE A 150 1.20 -7.75 24.94
C ILE A 150 1.48 -6.80 26.10
N GLY A 151 1.08 -7.18 27.30
CA GLY A 151 1.20 -6.33 28.47
C GLY A 151 0.25 -5.14 28.47
N GLU A 152 0.69 -4.01 28.99
CA GLU A 152 -0.08 -2.77 29.07
C GLU A 152 -0.09 -2.05 27.72
N SER A 153 -1.26 -1.85 27.14
CA SER A 153 -1.42 -1.32 25.77
C SER A 153 -0.77 0.06 25.59
N ARG A 154 -0.92 0.95 26.58
CA ARG A 154 -0.37 2.32 26.53
C ARG A 154 1.16 2.32 26.53
N GLU A 155 1.76 1.52 27.38
CA GLU A 155 3.22 1.42 27.46
C GLU A 155 3.77 0.82 26.17
N ARG A 156 3.09 -0.20 25.64
CA ARG A 156 3.47 -0.83 24.38
C ARG A 156 3.39 0.11 23.18
N ILE A 157 2.42 1.02 23.14
CA ILE A 157 2.31 2.05 22.10
C ILE A 157 3.40 3.11 22.25
N LYS A 158 3.76 3.52 23.49
CA LYS A 158 4.80 4.53 23.72
C LYS A 158 6.19 4.09 23.27
N GLU A 159 6.48 2.79 23.27
CA GLU A 159 7.73 2.24 22.75
C GLU A 159 7.87 2.43 21.22
N ASP A 160 6.76 2.28 20.47
CA ASP A 160 6.67 2.55 19.02
C ASP A 160 5.24 2.90 18.63
N TYR A 161 5.00 4.18 18.37
CA TYR A 161 3.67 4.68 17.99
C TYR A 161 3.13 4.09 16.68
N LEU A 162 3.99 3.47 15.83
CA LEU A 162 3.51 2.74 14.66
C LEU A 162 2.60 1.56 15.02
N ARG A 163 2.73 1.03 16.23
CA ARG A 163 1.88 -0.04 16.74
C ARG A 163 0.40 0.33 16.75
N ILE A 164 0.07 1.63 16.79
CA ILE A 164 -1.30 2.12 16.60
C ILE A 164 -1.84 1.68 15.24
N LEU A 165 -1.17 2.01 14.14
CA LEU A 165 -1.61 1.63 12.80
C LEU A 165 -1.60 0.11 12.61
N ARG A 166 -0.59 -0.56 13.17
CA ARG A 166 -0.50 -2.01 13.17
C ARG A 166 -1.69 -2.66 13.87
N PHE A 167 -2.18 -2.08 14.99
CA PHE A 167 -3.37 -2.59 15.70
C PHE A 167 -4.59 -2.64 14.77
N PHE A 168 -4.89 -1.58 14.03
CA PHE A 168 -6.00 -1.56 13.08
C PHE A 168 -5.78 -2.53 11.93
N ARG A 169 -4.56 -2.59 11.39
CA ARG A 169 -4.22 -3.55 10.34
C ARG A 169 -4.42 -4.99 10.79
N PHE A 170 -3.89 -5.37 11.94
CA PHE A 170 -4.03 -6.73 12.46
C PHE A 170 -5.49 -7.04 12.86
N THR A 171 -6.21 -6.08 13.43
CA THR A 171 -7.63 -6.25 13.75
C THR A 171 -8.47 -6.48 12.48
N ALA A 172 -8.23 -5.73 11.42
CA ALA A 172 -8.91 -5.96 10.14
C ALA A 172 -8.50 -7.28 9.48
N GLY A 173 -7.24 -7.69 9.60
CA GLY A 173 -6.76 -8.95 9.01
C GLY A 173 -7.17 -10.21 9.78
N TYR A 174 -7.16 -10.14 11.09
CA TYR A 174 -7.26 -11.35 11.95
C TYR A 174 -8.31 -11.23 13.08
N GLY A 175 -8.82 -10.02 13.33
CA GLY A 175 -9.78 -9.75 14.41
C GLY A 175 -11.22 -10.08 14.05
N GLY A 176 -12.12 -9.90 15.04
CA GLY A 176 -13.56 -10.04 14.91
C GLY A 176 -14.24 -8.81 14.30
N ALA A 177 -15.52 -8.64 14.61
CA ALA A 177 -16.32 -7.51 14.14
C ALA A 177 -15.91 -6.17 14.80
N HIS A 178 -15.32 -6.24 15.99
CA HIS A 178 -14.93 -5.05 16.77
C HIS A 178 -13.48 -5.19 17.24
N PRO A 179 -12.74 -4.08 17.33
CA PRO A 179 -11.43 -4.03 17.97
C PRO A 179 -11.52 -4.37 19.47
N ASP A 180 -10.40 -4.81 20.04
CA ASP A 180 -10.26 -4.93 21.49
C ASP A 180 -10.41 -3.55 22.14
N ALA A 181 -11.31 -3.44 23.13
CA ALA A 181 -11.71 -2.14 23.68
C ALA A 181 -10.58 -1.39 24.40
N GLU A 182 -9.72 -2.12 25.12
CA GLU A 182 -8.54 -1.54 25.78
C GLU A 182 -7.53 -1.02 24.75
N GLY A 183 -7.22 -1.84 23.74
CA GLY A 183 -6.33 -1.46 22.65
C GLY A 183 -6.85 -0.25 21.87
N LEU A 184 -8.16 -0.22 21.59
CA LEU A 184 -8.80 0.90 20.89
C LEU A 184 -8.67 2.20 21.69
N SER A 185 -9.00 2.17 22.99
CA SER A 185 -8.91 3.33 23.90
C SER A 185 -7.47 3.85 24.00
N ALA A 186 -6.48 2.94 24.08
CA ALA A 186 -5.06 3.32 24.13
C ALA A 186 -4.60 3.97 22.81
N CYS A 187 -5.05 3.45 21.67
CA CYS A 187 -4.76 4.02 20.35
C CYS A 187 -5.34 5.43 20.20
N GLU A 188 -6.58 5.64 20.63
CA GLU A 188 -7.25 6.95 20.60
C GLU A 188 -6.52 7.97 21.46
N GLU A 189 -6.18 7.60 22.71
CA GLU A 189 -5.49 8.48 23.65
C GLU A 189 -4.10 8.91 23.14
N LEU A 190 -3.37 7.98 22.54
CA LEU A 190 -1.97 8.17 22.13
C LEU A 190 -1.78 8.52 20.66
N ARG A 191 -2.85 8.79 19.90
CA ARG A 191 -2.80 9.06 18.45
C ARG A 191 -1.83 10.18 18.06
N GLY A 192 -1.70 11.23 18.89
CA GLY A 192 -0.80 12.34 18.63
C GLY A 192 0.67 11.93 18.51
N GLY A 193 1.05 10.75 19.07
CA GLY A 193 2.37 10.18 18.95
C GLY A 193 2.77 9.78 17.52
N LEU A 194 1.80 9.63 16.60
CA LEU A 194 2.07 9.36 15.19
C LEU A 194 2.87 10.48 14.51
N SER A 195 2.85 11.69 15.05
CA SER A 195 3.70 12.80 14.58
C SER A 195 5.20 12.53 14.73
N ARG A 196 5.60 11.60 15.59
CA ARG A 196 6.99 11.18 15.84
C ARG A 196 7.47 10.09 14.86
N ILE A 197 6.53 9.47 14.12
CA ILE A 197 6.84 8.38 13.18
C ILE A 197 7.17 8.97 11.81
N SER A 198 8.15 8.36 11.13
CA SER A 198 8.50 8.78 9.77
C SER A 198 7.34 8.55 8.80
N GLY A 199 7.21 9.47 7.83
CA GLY A 199 6.12 9.41 6.85
C GLY A 199 6.11 8.11 6.05
N GLU A 200 7.29 7.57 5.74
CA GLU A 200 7.44 6.32 5.00
C GLU A 200 6.83 5.13 5.76
N ARG A 201 7.09 5.05 7.08
CA ARG A 201 6.53 3.97 7.92
C ARG A 201 5.01 4.06 8.01
N ILE A 202 4.47 5.28 8.15
CA ILE A 202 3.01 5.52 8.14
C ILE A 202 2.45 5.12 6.78
N TYR A 203 3.07 5.55 5.68
CA TYR A 203 2.63 5.22 4.32
C TYR A 203 2.58 3.71 4.07
N GLU A 204 3.60 2.96 4.52
CA GLU A 204 3.63 1.51 4.41
C GLU A 204 2.46 0.83 5.14
N GLU A 205 2.19 1.23 6.40
CA GLU A 205 1.08 0.63 7.17
C GLU A 205 -0.28 0.99 6.58
N ILE A 206 -0.49 2.25 6.19
CA ILE A 206 -1.73 2.69 5.51
C ILE A 206 -1.91 1.92 4.20
N SER A 207 -0.86 1.81 3.38
CA SER A 207 -0.90 1.04 2.12
C SER A 207 -1.34 -0.41 2.35
N ARG A 208 -0.82 -1.06 3.38
CA ARG A 208 -1.21 -2.42 3.75
C ARG A 208 -2.67 -2.50 4.23
N ILE A 209 -3.14 -1.50 4.99
CA ILE A 209 -4.55 -1.42 5.43
C ILE A 209 -5.49 -1.31 4.23
N LEU A 210 -5.17 -0.42 3.29
CA LEU A 210 -5.98 -0.19 2.09
C LEU A 210 -6.17 -1.45 1.23
N MET A 211 -5.22 -2.38 1.27
CA MET A 211 -5.26 -3.62 0.49
C MET A 211 -5.92 -4.80 1.20
N LEU A 212 -6.32 -4.63 2.46
CA LEU A 212 -7.02 -5.69 3.19
C LEU A 212 -8.46 -5.87 2.69
N PRO A 213 -8.98 -7.11 2.68
CA PRO A 213 -10.40 -7.36 2.38
C PRO A 213 -11.36 -6.60 3.31
N ARG A 214 -10.94 -6.32 4.54
CA ARG A 214 -11.68 -5.54 5.55
C ARG A 214 -11.04 -4.17 5.78
N GLY A 215 -10.42 -3.57 4.75
CA GLY A 215 -9.81 -2.25 4.82
C GLY A 215 -10.81 -1.17 5.23
N THR A 216 -12.03 -1.21 4.70
CA THR A 216 -13.14 -0.30 5.08
C THR A 216 -13.42 -0.31 6.58
N ASN A 217 -13.46 -1.50 7.21
CA ASN A 217 -13.65 -1.60 8.65
C ASN A 217 -12.49 -0.94 9.42
N ALA A 218 -11.25 -1.20 9.01
CA ALA A 218 -10.07 -0.57 9.64
C ALA A 218 -10.14 0.95 9.56
N LEU A 219 -10.43 1.48 8.37
CA LEU A 219 -10.54 2.92 8.14
C LEU A 219 -11.69 3.53 8.96
N GLY A 220 -12.85 2.88 9.03
CA GLY A 220 -13.98 3.31 9.87
C GLY A 220 -13.62 3.37 11.36
N TRP A 221 -12.92 2.38 11.89
CA TRP A 221 -12.43 2.42 13.28
C TRP A 221 -11.38 3.53 13.47
N MET A 222 -10.47 3.72 12.52
CA MET A 222 -9.47 4.79 12.56
C MET A 222 -10.12 6.18 12.49
N GLU A 223 -11.18 6.35 11.72
CA GLU A 223 -11.95 7.60 11.63
C GLU A 223 -12.65 7.91 12.96
N SER A 224 -13.33 6.92 13.55
CA SER A 224 -14.02 7.09 14.85
C SER A 224 -13.09 7.52 15.99
N CYS A 225 -11.80 7.18 15.91
CA CYS A 225 -10.76 7.58 16.88
C CYS A 225 -9.98 8.85 16.46
N GLY A 226 -10.33 9.48 15.34
CA GLY A 226 -9.62 10.64 14.80
C GLY A 226 -8.23 10.35 14.22
N LEU A 227 -7.88 9.08 14.02
CA LEU A 227 -6.56 8.65 13.52
C LEU A 227 -6.35 8.96 12.04
N LEU A 228 -7.41 8.87 11.22
CA LEU A 228 -7.30 9.23 9.81
C LEU A 228 -6.92 10.70 9.65
N LYS A 229 -7.50 11.58 10.46
CA LYS A 229 -7.16 13.00 10.47
C LYS A 229 -5.69 13.24 10.85
N GLU A 230 -5.19 12.51 11.84
CA GLU A 230 -3.77 12.56 12.23
C GLU A 230 -2.83 12.07 11.12
N CYS A 231 -3.21 11.08 10.33
CA CYS A 231 -2.37 10.50 9.29
C CYS A 231 -2.51 11.20 7.94
N LEU A 232 -3.73 11.49 7.51
CA LEU A 232 -4.10 11.85 6.14
C LEU A 232 -4.82 13.20 6.04
N GLY A 233 -5.10 13.88 7.18
CA GLY A 233 -5.95 15.07 7.17
C GLY A 233 -7.42 14.73 6.97
N ASP A 234 -8.16 15.63 6.34
CA ASP A 234 -9.56 15.36 6.01
C ASP A 234 -9.64 14.38 4.84
N VAL A 235 -10.44 13.33 5.01
CA VAL A 235 -10.58 12.23 4.05
C VAL A 235 -12.03 12.06 3.60
N LYS A 236 -12.23 11.31 2.52
CA LYS A 236 -13.53 10.92 1.95
C LYS A 236 -13.68 9.39 1.99
N LEU A 237 -14.04 8.88 3.16
CA LEU A 237 -14.16 7.43 3.37
C LEU A 237 -15.20 6.80 2.43
N GLU A 238 -16.29 7.53 2.16
CA GLU A 238 -17.34 7.13 1.23
C GLU A 238 -16.84 6.88 -0.20
N ARG A 239 -15.79 7.59 -0.64
CA ARG A 239 -15.17 7.34 -1.95
C ARG A 239 -14.38 6.03 -1.96
N TYR A 240 -13.68 5.73 -0.87
CA TYR A 240 -12.94 4.46 -0.76
C TYR A 240 -13.89 3.27 -0.75
N GLU A 241 -15.00 3.37 -0.02
CA GLU A 241 -16.05 2.35 0.01
C GLU A 241 -16.64 2.14 -1.39
N ALA A 242 -16.99 3.24 -2.07
CA ALA A 242 -17.48 3.19 -3.44
C ALA A 242 -16.48 2.55 -4.40
N LEU A 243 -15.18 2.92 -4.33
CA LEU A 243 -14.18 2.32 -5.20
C LEU A 243 -14.05 0.81 -4.96
N THR A 244 -14.06 0.35 -3.70
CA THR A 244 -13.96 -1.09 -3.41
C THR A 244 -15.16 -1.87 -3.92
N GLU A 245 -16.36 -1.30 -3.90
CA GLU A 245 -17.55 -1.87 -4.51
C GLU A 245 -17.43 -1.92 -6.05
N ILE A 246 -16.96 -0.83 -6.67
CA ILE A 246 -16.71 -0.76 -8.13
C ILE A 246 -15.67 -1.80 -8.56
N GLU A 247 -14.55 -1.90 -7.85
CA GLU A 247 -13.51 -2.90 -8.10
C GLU A 247 -14.08 -4.33 -8.05
N SER A 248 -14.88 -4.62 -7.03
CA SER A 248 -15.55 -5.92 -6.88
C SER A 248 -16.56 -6.19 -8.01
N LEU A 249 -17.38 -5.19 -8.37
CA LEU A 249 -18.40 -5.29 -9.40
C LEU A 249 -17.78 -5.55 -10.78
N LEU A 250 -16.62 -4.95 -11.06
CA LEU A 250 -15.96 -5.02 -12.36
C LEU A 250 -14.86 -6.09 -12.41
N GLY A 251 -14.55 -6.76 -11.30
CA GLY A 251 -13.43 -7.69 -11.20
C GLY A 251 -12.07 -7.02 -11.44
N LEU A 252 -11.90 -5.75 -11.03
CA LEU A 252 -10.67 -5.01 -11.23
C LEU A 252 -9.62 -5.40 -10.20
N GLU A 253 -8.36 -5.42 -10.63
CA GLU A 253 -7.25 -5.50 -9.67
C GLU A 253 -7.16 -4.23 -8.85
N SER A 254 -7.00 -4.40 -7.55
CA SER A 254 -6.89 -3.30 -6.60
C SER A 254 -5.53 -2.61 -6.74
N ASP A 255 -5.54 -1.28 -6.81
CA ASP A 255 -4.34 -0.44 -6.85
C ASP A 255 -4.24 0.42 -5.59
N THR A 256 -3.16 0.24 -4.83
CA THR A 256 -2.91 0.96 -3.56
C THR A 256 -2.91 2.48 -3.76
N GLY A 257 -2.30 2.95 -4.86
CA GLY A 257 -2.20 4.38 -5.15
C GLY A 257 -3.56 4.99 -5.49
N LEU A 258 -4.39 4.28 -6.25
CA LEU A 258 -5.75 4.70 -6.55
C LEU A 258 -6.61 4.71 -5.29
N ARG A 259 -6.57 3.62 -4.48
CA ARG A 259 -7.32 3.53 -3.22
C ARG A 259 -6.96 4.63 -2.23
N LEU A 260 -5.66 4.97 -2.12
CA LEU A 260 -5.24 6.12 -1.31
C LEU A 260 -5.67 7.45 -1.95
N GLY A 261 -5.56 7.57 -3.27
CA GLY A 261 -5.95 8.78 -4.00
C GLY A 261 -7.43 9.15 -3.80
N VAL A 262 -8.34 8.19 -3.94
CA VAL A 262 -9.78 8.45 -3.77
C VAL A 262 -10.16 8.79 -2.33
N LEU A 263 -9.36 8.30 -1.36
CA LEU A 263 -9.57 8.60 0.06
C LEU A 263 -9.24 10.07 0.38
N LEU A 264 -8.31 10.69 -0.32
CA LEU A 264 -7.91 12.09 -0.10
C LEU A 264 -9.00 13.05 -0.57
N HIS A 265 -9.17 14.15 0.15
CA HIS A 265 -10.27 15.08 -0.08
C HIS A 265 -10.16 15.81 -1.44
N ASP A 266 -8.99 16.40 -1.71
CA ASP A 266 -8.70 17.21 -2.88
C ASP A 266 -7.19 17.23 -3.21
N GLU A 267 -6.81 17.95 -4.26
CA GLU A 267 -5.42 18.08 -4.68
C GLU A 267 -4.54 18.72 -3.60
N LYS A 268 -5.06 19.70 -2.86
CA LYS A 268 -4.30 20.37 -1.80
C LYS A 268 -3.99 19.39 -0.67
N THR A 269 -4.98 18.63 -0.23
CA THR A 269 -4.81 17.56 0.76
C THR A 269 -3.80 16.53 0.26
N ALA A 270 -3.89 16.13 -1.01
CA ALA A 270 -2.95 15.18 -1.62
C ALA A 270 -1.50 15.70 -1.63
N GLN A 271 -1.30 17.01 -1.88
CA GLN A 271 0.01 17.65 -1.83
C GLN A 271 0.58 17.69 -0.40
N ASP A 272 -0.23 18.06 0.59
CA ASP A 272 0.19 18.19 1.99
C ASP A 272 0.49 16.80 2.60
N VAL A 273 -0.38 15.82 2.36
CA VAL A 273 -0.15 14.43 2.75
C VAL A 273 1.08 13.86 2.04
N GLY A 274 1.23 14.16 0.74
CA GLY A 274 2.38 13.71 -0.05
C GLY A 274 3.72 14.19 0.50
N LYS A 275 3.80 15.44 0.95
CA LYS A 275 4.99 15.97 1.63
C LYS A 275 5.26 15.25 2.96
N ARG A 276 4.22 15.06 3.75
CA ARG A 276 4.30 14.39 5.07
C ARG A 276 4.70 12.93 4.94
N LEU A 277 4.06 12.17 4.05
CA LEU A 277 4.27 10.74 3.84
C LEU A 277 5.37 10.42 2.82
N ARG A 278 6.01 11.47 2.26
CA ARG A 278 7.12 11.39 1.31
C ARG A 278 6.78 10.59 0.06
N PHE A 279 5.65 10.93 -0.58
CA PHE A 279 5.27 10.33 -1.85
C PHE A 279 6.34 10.54 -2.93
N SER A 280 6.48 9.56 -3.80
CA SER A 280 7.34 9.68 -4.97
C SER A 280 6.82 10.79 -5.90
N ARG A 281 7.72 11.41 -6.68
CA ARG A 281 7.34 12.42 -7.67
C ARG A 281 6.32 11.88 -8.68
N ALA A 282 6.45 10.62 -9.07
CA ALA A 282 5.52 9.96 -9.98
C ALA A 282 4.13 9.87 -9.38
N TYR A 283 4.03 9.44 -8.11
CA TYR A 283 2.75 9.32 -7.43
C TYR A 283 2.10 10.69 -7.16
N THR A 284 2.88 11.71 -6.77
CA THR A 284 2.37 13.08 -6.62
C THR A 284 1.78 13.62 -7.92
N ARG A 285 2.45 13.36 -9.06
CA ARG A 285 1.93 13.74 -10.39
C ARG A 285 0.64 12.98 -10.73
N ARG A 286 0.57 11.67 -10.46
CA ARG A 286 -0.64 10.85 -10.65
C ARG A 286 -1.84 11.47 -9.93
N LEU A 287 -1.68 11.82 -8.65
CA LEU A 287 -2.74 12.44 -7.85
C LEU A 287 -3.14 13.82 -8.39
N ALA A 288 -2.19 14.67 -8.77
CA ALA A 288 -2.49 15.97 -9.35
C ALA A 288 -3.34 15.85 -10.62
N VAL A 289 -2.99 14.92 -11.51
CA VAL A 289 -3.78 14.63 -12.73
C VAL A 289 -5.19 14.13 -12.37
N MET A 290 -5.31 13.18 -11.45
CA MET A 290 -6.59 12.65 -11.02
C MET A 290 -7.55 13.73 -10.53
N PHE A 291 -7.08 14.64 -9.67
CA PHE A 291 -7.92 15.69 -9.10
C PHE A 291 -8.19 16.84 -10.08
N SER A 292 -7.21 17.24 -10.89
CA SER A 292 -7.37 18.35 -11.83
C SER A 292 -8.35 18.03 -12.98
N ALA A 293 -8.52 16.75 -13.31
CA ALA A 293 -9.38 16.30 -14.41
C ALA A 293 -10.62 15.53 -13.92
N MET A 294 -10.90 15.52 -12.61
CA MET A 294 -12.08 14.87 -12.04
C MET A 294 -13.36 15.44 -12.67
N LEU A 295 -14.25 14.57 -13.10
CA LEU A 295 -15.47 14.94 -13.84
C LEU A 295 -16.65 15.12 -12.87
N PRO A 296 -17.50 16.14 -13.12
CA PRO A 296 -18.69 16.38 -12.31
C PRO A 296 -19.89 15.48 -12.70
N ASN A 297 -19.85 14.85 -13.89
CA ASN A 297 -20.91 14.02 -14.44
C ASN A 297 -20.33 12.78 -15.11
N ILE A 298 -21.22 11.84 -15.50
CA ILE A 298 -20.85 10.73 -16.38
C ILE A 298 -20.36 11.32 -17.71
N PRO A 299 -19.17 10.91 -18.17
CA PRO A 299 -18.60 11.49 -19.38
C PRO A 299 -19.30 10.97 -20.65
N THR A 300 -19.42 11.86 -21.61
CA THR A 300 -19.76 11.50 -22.99
C THR A 300 -18.62 10.73 -23.65
N GLY A 301 -18.89 10.02 -24.74
CA GLY A 301 -17.84 9.35 -25.52
C GLY A 301 -16.73 10.30 -25.99
N LEU A 302 -17.05 11.56 -26.28
CA LEU A 302 -16.09 12.58 -26.63
C LEU A 302 -15.19 12.97 -25.46
N GLU A 303 -15.75 13.12 -24.26
CA GLU A 303 -14.97 13.40 -23.05
C GLU A 303 -14.03 12.24 -22.69
N VAL A 304 -14.50 10.99 -22.80
CA VAL A 304 -13.65 9.80 -22.61
C VAL A 304 -12.48 9.80 -23.60
N ARG A 305 -12.74 10.05 -24.88
CA ARG A 305 -11.71 10.12 -25.90
C ARG A 305 -10.73 11.28 -25.65
N SER A 306 -11.22 12.41 -25.13
CA SER A 306 -10.40 13.56 -24.72
C SER A 306 -9.50 13.25 -23.54
N LEU A 307 -10.00 12.52 -22.53
CA LEU A 307 -9.19 12.03 -21.42
C LEU A 307 -8.10 11.08 -21.90
N LEU A 308 -8.46 10.12 -22.76
CA LEU A 308 -7.54 9.15 -23.36
C LEU A 308 -6.40 9.85 -24.10
N TYR A 309 -6.74 10.84 -24.93
CA TYR A 309 -5.76 11.62 -25.70
C TYR A 309 -4.83 12.44 -24.79
N ARG A 310 -5.38 13.19 -23.82
CA ARG A 310 -4.61 14.12 -22.99
C ARG A 310 -3.74 13.44 -21.94
N TYR A 311 -4.23 12.37 -21.34
CA TYR A 311 -3.62 11.78 -20.15
C TYR A 311 -3.13 10.34 -20.34
N GLY A 312 -3.49 9.72 -21.45
CA GLY A 312 -3.23 8.29 -21.70
C GLY A 312 -4.16 7.39 -20.88
N ARG A 313 -4.22 6.12 -21.25
CA ARG A 313 -5.19 5.14 -20.75
C ARG A 313 -5.17 4.99 -19.22
N ALA A 314 -3.98 4.85 -18.63
CA ALA A 314 -3.85 4.63 -17.18
C ALA A 314 -4.40 5.80 -16.36
N SER A 315 -4.02 7.04 -16.71
CA SER A 315 -4.50 8.23 -15.99
C SER A 315 -5.96 8.49 -16.25
N ALA A 316 -6.45 8.30 -17.49
CA ALA A 316 -7.86 8.43 -17.82
C ALA A 316 -8.73 7.46 -17.02
N ARG A 317 -8.27 6.21 -16.84
CA ARG A 317 -8.94 5.22 -15.98
C ARG A 317 -9.01 5.69 -14.53
N ASP A 318 -7.91 6.20 -13.97
CA ASP A 318 -7.87 6.72 -12.60
C ASP A 318 -8.87 7.88 -12.41
N ILE A 319 -8.94 8.80 -13.40
CA ILE A 319 -9.89 9.93 -13.40
C ILE A 319 -11.33 9.43 -13.40
N LEU A 320 -11.67 8.47 -14.28
CA LEU A 320 -13.01 7.90 -14.34
C LEU A 320 -13.40 7.21 -13.03
N LEU A 321 -12.51 6.38 -12.46
CA LEU A 321 -12.77 5.68 -11.21
C LEU A 321 -12.89 6.63 -10.02
N LEU A 322 -12.07 7.69 -9.94
CA LEU A 322 -12.22 8.75 -8.94
C LEU A 322 -13.57 9.48 -9.10
N SER A 323 -13.94 9.84 -10.33
CA SER A 323 -15.19 10.55 -10.62
C SER A 323 -16.40 9.72 -10.24
N TRP A 324 -16.41 8.44 -10.61
CA TRP A 324 -17.47 7.49 -10.26
C TRP A 324 -17.57 7.30 -8.73
N SER A 325 -16.44 7.08 -8.05
CA SER A 325 -16.40 6.90 -6.60
C SER A 325 -16.79 8.17 -5.83
N ASN A 326 -16.71 9.34 -6.43
CA ASN A 326 -17.15 10.61 -5.84
C ASN A 326 -18.68 10.77 -5.76
N GLY A 327 -19.46 9.75 -6.13
CA GLY A 327 -20.91 9.72 -5.97
C GLY A 327 -21.72 10.29 -7.14
N VAL A 328 -21.07 10.65 -8.23
CA VAL A 328 -21.75 11.13 -9.44
C VAL A 328 -22.47 9.96 -10.10
N ALA A 329 -23.81 10.03 -10.14
CA ALA A 329 -24.66 9.04 -10.81
C ALA A 329 -24.21 7.59 -10.51
N ARG A 330 -24.08 7.27 -9.22
CA ARG A 330 -23.46 6.03 -8.72
C ARG A 330 -24.21 4.78 -9.21
N ASP A 331 -25.52 4.92 -9.42
CA ASP A 331 -26.41 3.84 -9.83
C ASP A 331 -26.38 3.60 -11.36
N ASP A 332 -25.82 4.51 -12.15
CA ASP A 332 -25.72 4.41 -13.60
C ASP A 332 -24.50 3.54 -14.00
N VAL A 333 -24.48 2.32 -13.50
CA VAL A 333 -23.37 1.37 -13.67
C VAL A 333 -23.07 1.09 -15.14
N LYS A 334 -24.11 1.05 -15.99
CA LYS A 334 -23.96 0.74 -17.41
C LYS A 334 -23.15 1.82 -18.11
N GLU A 335 -23.52 3.06 -17.90
CA GLU A 335 -22.90 4.24 -18.51
C GLU A 335 -21.43 4.37 -18.09
N TRP A 336 -21.13 4.12 -16.82
CA TRP A 336 -19.74 4.12 -16.33
C TRP A 336 -18.91 2.97 -16.92
N LYS A 337 -19.52 1.78 -17.12
CA LYS A 337 -18.86 0.68 -17.82
C LYS A 337 -18.54 1.05 -19.26
N GLU A 338 -19.51 1.61 -19.98
CA GLU A 338 -19.32 2.08 -21.36
C GLU A 338 -18.20 3.13 -21.44
N ALA A 339 -18.12 4.05 -20.46
CA ALA A 339 -17.04 5.02 -20.38
C ALA A 339 -15.65 4.36 -20.17
N LEU A 340 -15.55 3.36 -19.30
CA LEU A 340 -14.31 2.60 -19.06
C LEU A 340 -13.92 1.76 -20.30
N GLU A 341 -14.89 1.11 -20.96
CA GLU A 341 -14.68 0.37 -22.22
C GLU A 341 -14.19 1.30 -23.34
N GLY A 342 -14.68 2.53 -23.38
CA GLY A 342 -14.23 3.55 -24.32
C GLY A 342 -12.73 3.87 -24.24
N LEU A 343 -12.08 3.60 -23.10
CA LEU A 343 -10.64 3.75 -22.95
C LEU A 343 -9.83 2.71 -23.75
N GLU A 344 -10.43 1.62 -24.20
CA GLU A 344 -9.77 0.60 -25.03
C GLU A 344 -9.63 1.04 -26.50
N GLY A 345 -10.22 2.19 -26.88
CA GLY A 345 -10.07 2.79 -28.19
C GLY A 345 -8.64 3.20 -28.53
N GLU A 346 -8.42 3.53 -29.78
CA GLU A 346 -7.15 4.10 -30.24
C GLU A 346 -6.99 5.54 -29.75
N ILE A 347 -5.75 5.89 -29.39
CA ILE A 347 -5.38 7.27 -29.04
C ILE A 347 -5.22 8.03 -30.37
N PRO A 348 -6.02 9.11 -30.61
CA PRO A 348 -5.90 9.85 -31.86
C PRO A 348 -4.56 10.56 -31.97
N ASP A 349 -3.99 10.58 -33.16
CA ASP A 349 -2.80 11.35 -33.47
C ASP A 349 -3.19 12.75 -33.96
N PHE A 350 -2.60 13.79 -33.34
CA PHE A 350 -2.87 15.17 -33.75
C PHE A 350 -2.27 15.48 -35.12
N PRO A 351 -3.06 15.89 -36.13
CA PRO A 351 -2.62 15.97 -37.51
C PRO A 351 -1.78 17.20 -37.87
N LEU A 352 -1.44 18.07 -36.91
CA LEU A 352 -0.63 19.28 -37.14
C LEU A 352 0.68 19.20 -36.37
N THR A 353 1.78 19.48 -37.05
CA THR A 353 3.12 19.54 -36.43
C THR A 353 3.67 20.97 -36.39
N GLY A 354 4.66 21.21 -35.53
CA GLY A 354 5.34 22.52 -35.45
C GLY A 354 5.99 22.93 -36.79
N SER A 355 6.57 21.97 -37.55
CA SER A 355 7.15 22.22 -38.87
C SER A 355 6.09 22.72 -39.88
N MET A 356 4.92 22.10 -39.88
CA MET A 356 3.81 22.57 -40.77
C MET A 356 3.37 23.99 -40.44
N VAL A 357 3.39 24.40 -39.18
CA VAL A 357 3.06 25.77 -38.78
C VAL A 357 4.16 26.76 -39.22
N LEU A 358 5.45 26.36 -39.12
CA LEU A 358 6.58 27.16 -39.64
C LEU A 358 6.53 27.36 -41.15
N ASP A 359 6.11 26.31 -41.90
CA ASP A 359 5.94 26.39 -43.38
C ASP A 359 4.83 27.37 -43.80
N LEU A 360 3.96 27.76 -42.87
CA LEU A 360 2.95 28.83 -43.08
C LEU A 360 3.51 30.24 -42.88
N GLY A 361 4.80 30.39 -42.64
CA GLY A 361 5.48 31.68 -42.52
C GLY A 361 5.47 32.27 -41.10
N VAL A 362 5.16 31.48 -40.08
CA VAL A 362 5.26 31.90 -38.68
C VAL A 362 6.71 31.77 -38.21
N GLU A 363 7.23 32.81 -37.53
CA GLU A 363 8.56 32.71 -36.92
C GLU A 363 8.59 31.70 -35.77
N GLU A 364 9.75 31.04 -35.63
CA GLU A 364 9.97 30.07 -34.54
C GLU A 364 9.80 30.77 -33.18
N GLY A 365 9.02 30.15 -32.27
CA GLY A 365 8.84 30.65 -30.92
C GLY A 365 7.43 30.42 -30.34
N LYS A 366 7.04 31.32 -29.43
CA LYS A 366 5.78 31.17 -28.67
C LYS A 366 4.53 31.16 -29.53
N LEU A 367 4.59 31.79 -30.73
CA LEU A 367 3.44 31.87 -31.64
C LEU A 367 3.09 30.47 -32.22
N VAL A 368 4.10 29.68 -32.61
CA VAL A 368 3.89 28.32 -33.09
C VAL A 368 3.14 27.48 -32.03
N GLY A 369 3.59 27.54 -30.76
CA GLY A 369 2.92 26.80 -29.67
C GLY A 369 1.48 27.25 -29.44
N ARG A 370 1.18 28.54 -29.59
CA ARG A 370 -0.19 29.08 -29.48
C ARG A 370 -1.10 28.61 -30.60
N VAL A 371 -0.62 28.62 -31.85
CA VAL A 371 -1.37 28.11 -33.00
C VAL A 371 -1.66 26.60 -32.82
N LEU A 372 -0.63 25.81 -32.49
CA LEU A 372 -0.82 24.36 -32.21
C LEU A 372 -1.86 24.13 -31.16
N SER A 373 -1.78 24.82 -30.01
CA SER A 373 -2.72 24.63 -28.90
C SER A 373 -4.17 25.03 -29.24
N ARG A 374 -4.38 26.06 -30.06
CA ARG A 374 -5.72 26.47 -30.47
C ARG A 374 -6.33 25.50 -31.48
N VAL A 375 -5.54 25.09 -32.49
CA VAL A 375 -6.00 24.08 -33.46
C VAL A 375 -6.28 22.74 -32.80
N GLU A 376 -5.42 22.32 -31.84
CA GLU A 376 -5.63 21.09 -31.06
C GLU A 376 -6.93 21.20 -30.23
N THR A 377 -7.19 22.33 -29.58
CA THR A 377 -8.42 22.54 -28.81
C THR A 377 -9.65 22.44 -29.71
N ARG A 378 -9.59 23.03 -30.91
CA ARG A 378 -10.68 22.96 -31.89
C ARG A 378 -10.87 21.53 -32.37
N TRP A 379 -9.81 20.82 -32.73
CA TRP A 379 -9.84 19.41 -33.16
C TRP A 379 -10.46 18.48 -32.14
N ILE A 380 -10.11 18.66 -30.86
CA ILE A 380 -10.73 17.90 -29.76
C ILE A 380 -12.24 18.20 -29.68
N SER A 381 -12.64 19.50 -29.74
CA SER A 381 -14.03 19.90 -29.63
C SER A 381 -14.90 19.44 -30.81
N GLU A 382 -14.30 19.26 -32.00
CA GLU A 382 -14.94 18.75 -33.21
C GLU A 382 -14.86 17.20 -33.30
N GLY A 383 -14.54 16.50 -32.19
CA GLY A 383 -14.61 15.03 -32.10
C GLY A 383 -13.40 14.29 -32.65
N PHE A 384 -12.24 14.96 -32.74
CA PHE A 384 -11.02 14.42 -33.36
C PHE A 384 -11.19 14.13 -34.85
N GLU A 385 -12.09 14.86 -35.49
CA GLU A 385 -12.31 14.82 -36.93
C GLU A 385 -11.41 15.85 -37.61
N GLY A 386 -10.90 15.52 -38.77
CA GLY A 386 -10.00 16.38 -39.53
C GLY A 386 -8.64 15.73 -39.76
N ASP A 387 -8.18 15.84 -41.00
CA ASP A 387 -6.87 15.41 -41.47
C ASP A 387 -5.85 16.55 -41.44
N SER A 388 -4.67 16.32 -42.00
CA SER A 388 -3.62 17.34 -42.07
C SER A 388 -4.03 18.57 -42.89
N ASP A 389 -4.85 18.41 -43.92
CA ASP A 389 -5.32 19.53 -44.74
C ASP A 389 -6.28 20.44 -43.94
N TRP A 390 -7.23 19.82 -43.22
CA TRP A 390 -8.10 20.53 -42.26
C TRP A 390 -7.27 21.28 -41.22
N ALA A 391 -6.27 20.61 -40.61
CA ALA A 391 -5.44 21.19 -39.56
C ALA A 391 -4.61 22.39 -40.04
N VAL A 392 -4.05 22.31 -41.26
CA VAL A 392 -3.34 23.43 -41.91
C VAL A 392 -4.28 24.61 -42.22
N GLN A 393 -5.53 24.32 -42.66
CA GLN A 393 -6.50 25.40 -42.88
C GLN A 393 -6.87 26.11 -41.58
N CYS A 394 -7.12 25.37 -40.50
CA CYS A 394 -7.37 25.93 -39.17
C CYS A 394 -6.19 26.76 -38.67
N ALA A 395 -4.95 26.27 -38.89
CA ALA A 395 -3.73 26.99 -38.51
C ALA A 395 -3.64 28.35 -39.24
N ARG A 396 -3.97 28.42 -40.51
CA ARG A 396 -4.01 29.71 -41.28
C ARG A 396 -5.03 30.67 -40.72
N GLU A 397 -6.23 30.21 -40.36
CA GLU A 397 -7.27 31.02 -39.75
C GLU A 397 -6.82 31.60 -38.39
N GLU A 398 -6.18 30.76 -37.55
CA GLU A 398 -5.63 31.18 -36.26
C GLU A 398 -4.47 32.18 -36.41
N ILE A 399 -3.57 31.98 -37.36
CA ILE A 399 -2.47 32.91 -37.64
C ILE A 399 -3.04 34.26 -38.06
N ALA A 400 -4.03 34.33 -38.96
CA ALA A 400 -4.67 35.55 -39.37
C ALA A 400 -5.33 36.29 -38.19
N SER A 401 -5.99 35.54 -37.27
CA SER A 401 -6.64 36.13 -36.06
C SER A 401 -5.68 36.66 -35.00
N LEU A 402 -4.43 36.23 -35.02
CA LEU A 402 -3.41 36.60 -34.04
C LEU A 402 -2.52 37.76 -34.57
N GLY A 403 -2.66 38.14 -35.84
CA GLY A 403 -1.92 39.26 -36.49
C GLY A 403 -2.68 40.60 -36.44
N ASP A 404 -3.95 40.59 -36.01
CA ASP A 404 -4.76 41.75 -35.69
C ASP A 404 -4.70 42.07 -34.18
#